data_e0f583b65a7b8988b6f7807702c1decd
#
_entry.id   e0f583b65a7b8988b6f7807702c1decd
#
_cell.length_a   1.000
_cell.length_b   1.000
_cell.length_c   1.000
_cell.angle_alpha   90.00
_cell.angle_beta   90.00
_cell.angle_gamma   90.00
#
_symmetry.space_group_name_H-M   'P 1'
#
loop_
_entity.id
_entity.type
_entity.pdbx_description
1 polymer ?
#
loop_
_entity_poly.entity_id
_entity_poly.type
_entity_poly.pdbx_seq_one_letter_code
_entity_poly.pdbx_strand_id
1 'polypeptide(L)'
;AELPHKANEQHYEVPADFFARTLGRRLKYSCAYWETGIDSLDEAELKALEISCQRAQIEDGMDILELGCGWGSLTLYMAERYPNSRIIALSNSHSQGNYIRETARARSLQNLEVLTEDMNRFSSAARFDRIVSVEMFEHMRNWPLLFELVSDWLRPDGRFFMHIFAHRNSAYLFEDRDANDWMSRHFFSGGIMPSLDLPLFIQNHLAIRDRWVWNGRHYEKTCNAWLSNMDRSREELWPLFEATYGRDFARAWWMRWRMFFMACAELFAYNDGQEWMVGHYLFEKQPGL
;
A
#
# COMPACT_ATOMS: atom_id res chain seq x y z
N ALA A 1 -9.01 6.53 -9.74
CA ALA A 1 -9.74 5.29 -9.42
C ALA A 1 -11.11 5.31 -10.11
N GLU A 2 -11.56 4.18 -10.64
CA GLU A 2 -12.93 4.09 -11.22
C GLU A 2 -13.99 3.95 -10.13
N LEU A 3 -13.67 3.29 -9.03
CA LEU A 3 -14.60 2.98 -7.95
C LEU A 3 -14.01 3.33 -6.58
N PRO A 4 -13.67 4.60 -6.29
CA PRO A 4 -13.03 4.98 -5.03
C PRO A 4 -13.89 4.66 -3.81
N HIS A 5 -15.24 4.73 -3.92
CA HIS A 5 -16.15 4.37 -2.84
C HIS A 5 -16.13 2.88 -2.53
N LYS A 6 -16.06 2.00 -3.55
CA LYS A 6 -15.98 0.54 -3.32
C LYS A 6 -14.66 0.10 -2.71
N ALA A 7 -13.55 0.72 -3.08
CA ALA A 7 -12.27 0.45 -2.43
C ALA A 7 -12.33 0.80 -0.92
N ASN A 8 -12.99 1.91 -0.57
CA ASN A 8 -13.22 2.28 0.82
C ASN A 8 -14.08 1.25 1.55
N GLU A 9 -15.24 0.87 0.97
CA GLU A 9 -16.15 -0.12 1.56
C GLU A 9 -15.45 -1.50 1.76
N GLN A 10 -14.63 -1.94 0.81
CA GLN A 10 -14.02 -3.26 0.82
C GLN A 10 -12.80 -3.37 1.74
N HIS A 11 -11.98 -2.32 1.83
CA HIS A 11 -10.69 -2.36 2.55
C HIS A 11 -10.63 -1.47 3.78
N TYR A 12 -11.44 -0.40 3.87
CA TYR A 12 -11.20 0.68 4.84
C TYR A 12 -12.36 0.93 5.80
N GLU A 13 -13.53 0.32 5.59
CA GLU A 13 -14.65 0.37 6.53
C GLU A 13 -14.55 -0.68 7.65
N VAL A 14 -13.58 -1.61 7.54
CA VAL A 14 -13.24 -2.48 8.67
C VAL A 14 -12.54 -1.63 9.73
N PRO A 15 -12.99 -1.69 10.99
CA PRO A 15 -12.41 -0.88 12.05
C PRO A 15 -10.90 -1.08 12.21
N ALA A 16 -10.19 -0.01 12.62
CA ALA A 16 -8.74 -0.02 12.84
C ALA A 16 -8.28 -1.16 13.77
N ASP A 17 -9.13 -1.55 14.72
CA ASP A 17 -8.86 -2.64 15.67
C ASP A 17 -8.66 -4.00 14.97
N PHE A 18 -9.33 -4.24 13.84
CA PHE A 18 -9.09 -5.45 13.05
C PHE A 18 -7.65 -5.47 12.53
N PHE A 19 -7.21 -4.36 11.96
CA PHE A 19 -5.85 -4.24 11.41
C PHE A 19 -4.81 -4.26 12.51
N ALA A 20 -5.08 -3.63 13.65
CA ALA A 20 -4.20 -3.65 14.81
C ALA A 20 -3.96 -5.05 15.39
N ARG A 21 -4.93 -5.98 15.23
CA ARG A 21 -4.82 -7.38 15.67
C ARG A 21 -4.29 -8.33 14.59
N THR A 22 -4.41 -7.93 13.33
CA THR A 22 -4.08 -8.78 12.18
C THR A 22 -2.70 -8.46 11.62
N LEU A 23 -2.34 -7.20 11.49
CA LEU A 23 -1.06 -6.73 10.97
C LEU A 23 0.03 -6.75 12.07
N GLY A 24 1.26 -6.42 11.71
CA GLY A 24 2.33 -6.17 12.67
C GLY A 24 2.23 -4.77 13.30
N ARG A 25 3.16 -4.45 14.16
CA ARG A 25 3.17 -3.20 14.96
C ARG A 25 3.17 -1.91 14.12
N ARG A 26 3.63 -1.99 12.87
CA ARG A 26 3.68 -0.84 11.96
C ARG A 26 2.42 -0.70 11.12
N LEU A 27 1.46 -1.61 11.25
CA LEU A 27 0.22 -1.68 10.48
C LEU A 27 0.45 -1.58 8.95
N LYS A 28 1.46 -2.28 8.48
CA LYS A 28 1.81 -2.32 7.06
C LYS A 28 0.87 -3.26 6.31
N TYR A 29 -0.21 -2.70 5.75
CA TYR A 29 -1.17 -3.45 4.94
C TYR A 29 -0.70 -3.53 3.48
N SER A 30 0.51 -4.05 3.30
CA SER A 30 1.20 -4.32 2.02
C SER A 30 2.34 -5.30 2.25
N CYS A 31 2.99 -5.80 1.20
CA CYS A 31 4.04 -6.79 1.29
C CYS A 31 5.16 -6.37 2.27
N ALA A 32 5.45 -7.21 3.25
CA ALA A 32 6.63 -7.10 4.12
C ALA A 32 7.85 -7.80 3.50
N TYR A 33 9.06 -7.53 3.99
CA TYR A 33 10.29 -8.13 3.45
C TYR A 33 10.93 -9.10 4.45
N TRP A 34 10.90 -10.37 4.12
CA TRP A 34 11.41 -11.47 4.92
C TRP A 34 12.84 -11.82 4.51
N GLU A 35 13.79 -11.07 5.02
CA GLU A 35 15.22 -11.36 4.83
C GLU A 35 15.60 -12.65 5.56
N THR A 36 16.69 -13.30 5.16
CA THR A 36 17.20 -14.48 5.87
C THR A 36 17.50 -14.13 7.33
N GLY A 37 16.91 -14.88 8.25
CA GLY A 37 17.03 -14.65 9.70
C GLY A 37 15.94 -13.77 10.30
N ILE A 38 15.00 -13.26 9.49
CA ILE A 38 13.79 -12.57 9.99
C ILE A 38 12.65 -13.58 10.11
N ASP A 39 12.17 -13.78 11.34
CA ASP A 39 11.13 -14.75 11.67
C ASP A 39 9.83 -14.12 12.18
N SER A 40 9.81 -12.80 12.43
CA SER A 40 8.62 -12.08 12.88
C SER A 40 8.08 -11.10 11.85
N LEU A 41 6.75 -10.92 11.84
CA LEU A 41 6.08 -9.94 10.98
C LEU A 41 6.55 -8.51 11.29
N ASP A 42 6.75 -8.19 12.57
CA ASP A 42 7.20 -6.86 13.02
C ASP A 42 8.55 -6.48 12.43
N GLU A 43 9.50 -7.42 12.42
CA GLU A 43 10.82 -7.22 11.82
C GLU A 43 10.75 -7.14 10.29
N ALA A 44 9.91 -8.00 9.67
CA ALA A 44 9.71 -7.98 8.23
C ALA A 44 9.05 -6.68 7.75
N GLU A 45 8.08 -6.13 8.50
CA GLU A 45 7.49 -4.82 8.25
C GLU A 45 8.55 -3.70 8.35
N LEU A 46 9.33 -3.69 9.45
CA LEU A 46 10.39 -2.70 9.64
C LEU A 46 11.41 -2.74 8.49
N LYS A 47 11.86 -3.94 8.13
CA LYS A 47 12.82 -4.12 7.03
C LYS A 47 12.28 -3.62 5.69
N ALA A 48 11.00 -3.87 5.40
CA ALA A 48 10.35 -3.36 4.20
C ALA A 48 10.31 -1.83 4.15
N LEU A 49 10.04 -1.17 5.29
CA LEU A 49 10.04 0.30 5.40
C LEU A 49 11.44 0.87 5.21
N GLU A 50 12.47 0.25 5.82
CA GLU A 50 13.88 0.63 5.62
C GLU A 50 14.28 0.57 4.16
N ILE A 51 13.98 -0.55 3.47
CA ILE A 51 14.30 -0.74 2.05
C ILE A 51 13.53 0.28 1.19
N SER A 52 12.27 0.56 1.52
CA SER A 52 11.47 1.56 0.78
C SER A 52 12.09 2.95 0.89
N CYS A 53 12.45 3.41 2.08
CA CYS A 53 13.13 4.69 2.29
C CYS A 53 14.50 4.76 1.62
N GLN A 54 15.30 3.69 1.71
CA GLN A 54 16.60 3.59 1.05
C GLN A 54 16.48 3.68 -0.46
N ARG A 55 15.55 2.92 -1.07
CA ARG A 55 15.31 2.92 -2.53
C ARG A 55 14.70 4.22 -3.00
N ALA A 56 13.85 4.86 -2.20
CA ALA A 56 13.34 6.20 -2.45
C ALA A 56 14.41 7.29 -2.29
N GLN A 57 15.60 6.96 -1.77
CA GLN A 57 16.68 7.89 -1.49
C GLN A 57 16.24 9.04 -0.58
N ILE A 58 15.48 8.72 0.48
CA ILE A 58 15.01 9.70 1.45
C ILE A 58 16.15 10.10 2.37
N GLU A 59 16.34 11.40 2.54
CA GLU A 59 17.26 12.02 3.47
C GLU A 59 16.52 12.96 4.42
N ASP A 60 17.08 13.23 5.58
CA ASP A 60 16.47 14.14 6.54
C ASP A 60 16.48 15.59 6.02
N GLY A 61 15.41 16.34 6.26
CA GLY A 61 15.22 17.70 5.79
C GLY A 61 14.49 17.84 4.46
N MET A 62 14.04 16.73 3.84
CA MET A 62 13.30 16.73 2.57
C MET A 62 11.82 17.05 2.75
N ASP A 63 11.21 17.66 1.73
CA ASP A 63 9.77 17.73 1.52
C ASP A 63 9.30 16.43 0.83
N ILE A 64 8.44 15.67 1.50
CA ILE A 64 8.00 14.33 1.05
C ILE A 64 6.49 14.31 0.90
N LEU A 65 6.00 13.74 -0.22
CA LEU A 65 4.58 13.44 -0.44
C LEU A 65 4.39 11.92 -0.50
N GLU A 66 3.51 11.38 0.32
CA GLU A 66 3.09 9.98 0.26
C GLU A 66 1.69 9.86 -0.36
N LEU A 67 1.58 9.12 -1.46
CA LEU A 67 0.35 8.86 -2.17
C LEU A 67 -0.25 7.53 -1.72
N GLY A 68 -1.39 7.57 -1.00
CA GLY A 68 -2.04 6.37 -0.49
C GLY A 68 -1.39 5.84 0.79
N CYS A 69 -1.42 6.62 1.87
CA CYS A 69 -0.69 6.30 3.10
C CYS A 69 -1.27 5.14 3.93
N GLY A 70 -2.45 4.62 3.59
CA GLY A 70 -3.11 3.55 4.34
C GLY A 70 -3.21 3.85 5.84
N TRP A 71 -2.82 2.92 6.69
CA TRP A 71 -2.77 3.10 8.16
C TRP A 71 -1.53 3.88 8.65
N GLY A 72 -0.80 4.51 7.73
CA GLY A 72 0.34 5.37 8.06
C GLY A 72 1.63 4.63 8.39
N SER A 73 1.77 3.38 7.94
CA SER A 73 2.96 2.59 8.20
C SER A 73 4.25 3.29 7.78
N LEU A 74 4.31 3.72 6.51
CA LEU A 74 5.47 4.43 5.97
C LEU A 74 5.50 5.89 6.45
N THR A 75 4.34 6.58 6.52
CA THR A 75 4.22 7.96 7.02
C THR A 75 4.85 8.13 8.40
N LEU A 76 4.40 7.31 9.36
CA LEU A 76 4.85 7.39 10.76
C LEU A 76 6.32 6.99 10.88
N TYR A 77 6.76 5.98 10.11
CA TYR A 77 8.16 5.57 10.06
C TYR A 77 9.06 6.69 9.55
N MET A 78 8.67 7.34 8.44
CA MET A 78 9.43 8.48 7.90
C MET A 78 9.47 9.64 8.88
N ALA A 79 8.34 9.96 9.54
CA ALA A 79 8.28 11.05 10.51
C ALA A 79 9.19 10.80 11.73
N GLU A 80 9.28 9.57 12.21
CA GLU A 80 10.20 9.16 13.29
C GLU A 80 11.67 9.22 12.85
N ARG A 81 11.95 8.74 11.63
CA ARG A 81 13.32 8.52 11.14
C ARG A 81 13.98 9.78 10.61
N TYR A 82 13.16 10.71 10.07
CA TYR A 82 13.58 11.95 9.41
C TYR A 82 12.90 13.15 10.06
N PRO A 83 13.30 13.54 11.28
CA PRO A 83 12.57 14.51 12.10
C PRO A 83 12.60 15.95 11.54
N ASN A 84 13.56 16.29 10.68
CA ASN A 84 13.63 17.59 10.03
C ASN A 84 12.94 17.64 8.66
N SER A 85 12.44 16.51 8.16
CA SER A 85 11.65 16.43 6.93
C SER A 85 10.22 16.90 7.16
N ARG A 86 9.57 17.42 6.14
CA ARG A 86 8.15 17.72 6.12
C ARG A 86 7.42 16.66 5.28
N ILE A 87 6.48 15.96 5.88
CA ILE A 87 5.76 14.86 5.24
C ILE A 87 4.30 15.24 5.07
N ILE A 88 3.80 15.14 3.83
CA ILE A 88 2.38 15.21 3.51
C ILE A 88 1.95 13.82 3.09
N ALA A 89 0.95 13.27 3.79
CA ALA A 89 0.41 11.94 3.53
C ALA A 89 -1.04 12.04 3.06
N LEU A 90 -1.34 11.44 1.91
CA LEU A 90 -2.66 11.45 1.29
C LEU A 90 -3.38 10.12 1.52
N SER A 91 -4.59 10.17 2.07
CA SER A 91 -5.52 9.04 2.18
C SER A 91 -6.91 9.46 1.72
N ASN A 92 -7.66 8.56 1.12
CA ASN A 92 -9.09 8.76 0.82
C ASN A 92 -10.01 8.32 1.97
N SER A 93 -9.47 7.82 3.09
CA SER A 93 -10.19 7.30 4.24
C SER A 93 -10.06 8.20 5.46
N HIS A 94 -11.21 8.66 5.98
CA HIS A 94 -11.25 9.47 7.20
C HIS A 94 -10.79 8.69 8.44
N SER A 95 -11.13 7.40 8.53
CA SER A 95 -10.73 6.54 9.66
C SER A 95 -9.21 6.36 9.71
N GLN A 96 -8.58 6.11 8.58
CA GLN A 96 -7.13 6.02 8.46
C GLN A 96 -6.46 7.36 8.81
N GLY A 97 -6.95 8.47 8.26
CA GLY A 97 -6.41 9.79 8.56
C GLY A 97 -6.50 10.14 10.05
N ASN A 98 -7.61 9.81 10.72
CA ASN A 98 -7.76 10.03 12.16
C ASN A 98 -6.78 9.17 12.96
N TYR A 99 -6.68 7.89 12.64
CA TYR A 99 -5.72 6.99 13.29
C TYR A 99 -4.28 7.51 13.20
N ILE A 100 -3.85 7.96 12.02
CA ILE A 100 -2.49 8.50 11.83
C ILE A 100 -2.28 9.75 12.67
N ARG A 101 -3.24 10.70 12.67
CA ARG A 101 -3.13 11.93 13.46
C ARG A 101 -3.08 11.66 14.96
N GLU A 102 -3.89 10.73 15.48
CA GLU A 102 -3.88 10.32 16.89
C GLU A 102 -2.56 9.64 17.26
N THR A 103 -2.08 8.73 16.42
CA THR A 103 -0.79 8.05 16.62
C THR A 103 0.38 9.03 16.58
N ALA A 104 0.38 9.98 15.65
CA ALA A 104 1.39 11.02 15.56
C ALA A 104 1.43 11.89 16.82
N ARG A 105 0.26 12.31 17.32
CA ARG A 105 0.16 13.07 18.59
C ARG A 105 0.71 12.25 19.77
N ALA A 106 0.32 10.99 19.89
CA ALA A 106 0.77 10.11 20.96
C ALA A 106 2.31 9.90 20.94
N ARG A 107 2.93 9.94 19.76
CA ARG A 107 4.39 9.81 19.57
C ARG A 107 5.09 11.17 19.49
N SER A 108 4.39 12.29 19.69
CA SER A 108 4.94 13.66 19.60
C SER A 108 5.57 14.00 18.23
N LEU A 109 5.08 13.41 17.15
CA LEU A 109 5.52 13.69 15.79
C LEU A 109 4.81 14.95 15.27
N GLN A 110 5.57 15.98 14.91
CA GLN A 110 5.05 17.28 14.49
C GLN A 110 5.35 17.61 13.02
N ASN A 111 6.11 16.75 12.34
CA ASN A 111 6.63 16.96 11.01
C ASN A 111 5.82 16.25 9.91
N LEU A 112 4.59 15.86 10.21
CA LEU A 112 3.67 15.25 9.25
C LEU A 112 2.30 15.93 9.22
N GLU A 113 1.71 15.98 8.04
CA GLU A 113 0.33 16.42 7.79
C GLU A 113 -0.40 15.31 7.02
N VAL A 114 -1.63 15.00 7.46
CA VAL A 114 -2.48 14.01 6.78
C VAL A 114 -3.64 14.71 6.11
N LEU A 115 -3.70 14.60 4.79
CA LEU A 115 -4.81 15.09 3.97
C LEU A 115 -5.76 13.93 3.65
N THR A 116 -7.06 14.13 3.92
CA THR A 116 -8.08 13.15 3.54
C THR A 116 -8.78 13.65 2.28
N GLU A 117 -8.31 13.16 1.14
CA GLU A 117 -8.77 13.61 -0.18
C GLU A 117 -8.68 12.47 -1.20
N ASP A 118 -9.61 12.48 -2.17
CA ASP A 118 -9.57 11.55 -3.30
C ASP A 118 -8.41 11.91 -4.24
N MET A 119 -7.56 10.94 -4.56
CA MET A 119 -6.45 11.07 -5.50
C MET A 119 -6.88 11.64 -6.87
N ASN A 120 -8.10 11.38 -7.31
CA ASN A 120 -8.63 11.94 -8.56
C ASN A 120 -8.85 13.47 -8.53
N ARG A 121 -8.89 14.07 -7.34
CA ARG A 121 -9.14 15.51 -7.13
C ARG A 121 -7.94 16.23 -6.53
N PHE A 122 -7.03 15.48 -5.95
CA PHE A 122 -5.86 16.05 -5.30
C PHE A 122 -5.03 16.86 -6.29
N SER A 123 -4.66 18.05 -5.88
CA SER A 123 -3.68 18.89 -6.57
C SER A 123 -2.82 19.64 -5.56
N SER A 124 -1.58 19.91 -5.92
CA SER A 124 -0.64 20.62 -5.04
C SER A 124 0.11 21.70 -5.79
N ALA A 125 0.13 22.91 -5.24
CA ALA A 125 1.05 23.95 -5.68
C ALA A 125 2.48 23.77 -5.14
N ALA A 126 2.63 22.99 -4.04
CA ALA A 126 3.92 22.64 -3.48
C ALA A 126 4.68 21.68 -4.41
N ARG A 127 6.02 21.69 -4.26
CA ARG A 127 6.92 20.77 -4.97
C ARG A 127 7.71 19.98 -3.94
N PHE A 128 7.95 18.70 -4.26
CA PHE A 128 8.52 17.74 -3.35
C PHE A 128 9.87 17.22 -3.83
N ASP A 129 10.76 16.95 -2.87
CA ASP A 129 12.03 16.28 -3.14
C ASP A 129 11.81 14.80 -3.40
N ARG A 130 10.85 14.21 -2.68
CA ARG A 130 10.46 12.80 -2.83
C ARG A 130 8.95 12.66 -2.87
N ILE A 131 8.50 11.83 -3.79
CA ILE A 131 7.13 11.30 -3.79
C ILE A 131 7.24 9.81 -3.62
N VAL A 132 6.43 9.22 -2.75
CA VAL A 132 6.42 7.78 -2.48
C VAL A 132 5.01 7.23 -2.59
N SER A 133 4.88 6.01 -3.08
CA SER A 133 3.61 5.29 -3.15
C SER A 133 3.83 3.81 -2.95
N VAL A 134 3.02 3.20 -2.08
CA VAL A 134 3.08 1.77 -1.75
C VAL A 134 1.69 1.17 -1.93
N GLU A 135 1.56 0.25 -2.90
CA GLU A 135 0.34 -0.50 -3.22
C GLU A 135 -0.93 0.39 -3.34
N MET A 136 -0.80 1.51 -4.02
CA MET A 136 -1.91 2.42 -4.34
C MET A 136 -2.21 2.47 -5.84
N PHE A 137 -1.17 2.40 -6.69
CA PHE A 137 -1.32 2.53 -8.13
C PHE A 137 -2.18 1.42 -8.75
N GLU A 138 -2.26 0.26 -8.10
CA GLU A 138 -3.12 -0.87 -8.49
C GLU A 138 -4.61 -0.55 -8.39
N HIS A 139 -4.99 0.47 -7.61
CA HIS A 139 -6.36 1.00 -7.56
C HIS A 139 -6.66 2.02 -8.67
N MET A 140 -5.66 2.40 -9.45
CA MET A 140 -5.76 3.43 -10.49
C MET A 140 -5.58 2.81 -11.87
N ARG A 141 -6.36 3.25 -12.86
CA ARG A 141 -6.25 2.75 -14.25
C ARG A 141 -5.53 3.71 -15.18
N ASN A 142 -5.61 5.02 -14.92
CA ASN A 142 -4.98 6.04 -15.76
C ASN A 142 -3.59 6.41 -15.25
N TRP A 143 -2.65 5.48 -15.37
CA TRP A 143 -1.26 5.69 -14.97
C TRP A 143 -0.55 6.81 -15.74
N PRO A 144 -0.76 7.00 -17.08
CA PRO A 144 -0.13 8.11 -17.79
C PRO A 144 -0.45 9.47 -17.17
N LEU A 145 -1.72 9.75 -16.85
CA LEU A 145 -2.11 10.99 -16.18
C LEU A 145 -1.53 11.11 -14.78
N LEU A 146 -1.47 10.01 -14.02
CA LEU A 146 -0.86 10.04 -12.70
C LEU A 146 0.64 10.34 -12.76
N PHE A 147 1.36 9.79 -13.73
CA PHE A 147 2.78 10.05 -13.92
C PHE A 147 3.03 11.51 -14.33
N GLU A 148 2.16 12.10 -15.15
CA GLU A 148 2.17 13.54 -15.45
C GLU A 148 2.03 14.37 -14.18
N LEU A 149 0.98 14.12 -13.38
CA LEU A 149 0.73 14.83 -12.12
C LEU A 149 1.89 14.67 -11.13
N VAL A 150 2.40 13.45 -10.95
CA VAL A 150 3.56 13.19 -10.09
C VAL A 150 4.79 13.96 -10.57
N SER A 151 5.04 13.99 -11.88
CA SER A 151 6.11 14.78 -12.46
C SER A 151 5.95 16.27 -12.16
N ASP A 152 4.73 16.81 -12.27
CA ASP A 152 4.45 18.21 -11.96
C ASP A 152 4.71 18.54 -10.49
N TRP A 153 4.40 17.63 -9.58
CA TRP A 153 4.65 17.83 -8.14
C TRP A 153 6.09 17.64 -7.71
N LEU A 154 6.93 17.02 -8.52
CA LEU A 154 8.35 16.86 -8.22
C LEU A 154 9.12 18.16 -8.47
N ARG A 155 10.13 18.44 -7.64
CA ARG A 155 11.22 19.37 -7.93
C ARG A 155 12.06 18.88 -9.12
N PRO A 156 12.87 19.73 -9.76
CA PRO A 156 13.70 19.30 -10.88
C PRO A 156 14.57 18.06 -10.59
N ASP A 157 15.18 18.01 -9.40
CA ASP A 157 16.01 16.88 -8.94
C ASP A 157 15.23 15.87 -8.08
N GLY A 158 13.89 16.00 -8.03
CA GLY A 158 13.02 15.15 -7.25
C GLY A 158 12.97 13.71 -7.79
N ARG A 159 12.59 12.78 -6.91
CA ARG A 159 12.44 11.35 -7.25
C ARG A 159 11.06 10.85 -6.83
N PHE A 160 10.52 9.95 -7.64
CA PHE A 160 9.31 9.20 -7.31
C PHE A 160 9.64 7.74 -7.08
N PHE A 161 9.31 7.23 -5.90
CA PHE A 161 9.41 5.81 -5.58
C PHE A 161 8.05 5.17 -5.61
N MET A 162 7.92 4.07 -6.36
CA MET A 162 6.70 3.30 -6.49
C MET A 162 6.95 1.84 -6.12
N HIS A 163 6.14 1.31 -5.19
CA HIS A 163 6.05 -0.10 -4.82
C HIS A 163 4.68 -0.61 -5.25
N ILE A 164 4.64 -1.63 -6.08
CA ILE A 164 3.43 -2.29 -6.57
C ILE A 164 3.55 -3.80 -6.46
N PHE A 165 2.44 -4.49 -6.20
CA PHE A 165 2.37 -5.90 -6.56
C PHE A 165 2.16 -6.03 -8.07
N ALA A 166 2.63 -7.10 -8.68
CA ALA A 166 2.56 -7.27 -10.12
C ALA A 166 2.62 -8.75 -10.53
N HIS A 167 2.02 -9.05 -11.66
CA HIS A 167 2.28 -10.30 -12.38
C HIS A 167 3.51 -10.14 -13.29
N ARG A 168 4.26 -11.20 -13.45
CA ARG A 168 5.53 -11.20 -14.21
C ARG A 168 5.42 -10.59 -15.61
N ASN A 169 4.42 -11.01 -16.39
CA ASN A 169 4.34 -10.70 -17.81
C ASN A 169 3.02 -10.04 -18.23
N SER A 170 1.94 -10.21 -17.46
CA SER A 170 0.59 -9.86 -17.90
C SER A 170 -0.06 -8.85 -16.99
N ALA A 171 -0.69 -7.83 -17.57
CA ALA A 171 -1.59 -6.96 -16.83
C ALA A 171 -3.04 -7.39 -17.07
N TYR A 172 -3.88 -7.37 -16.03
CA TYR A 172 -5.31 -7.65 -16.13
C TYR A 172 -6.13 -6.86 -15.12
N LEU A 173 -7.41 -6.67 -15.44
CA LEU A 173 -8.33 -5.90 -14.61
C LEU A 173 -9.05 -6.81 -13.61
N PHE A 174 -9.29 -6.31 -12.41
CA PHE A 174 -10.17 -6.94 -11.43
C PHE A 174 -11.60 -6.45 -11.68
N GLU A 175 -12.39 -7.25 -12.39
CA GLU A 175 -13.77 -6.96 -12.73
C GLU A 175 -14.68 -8.05 -12.16
N ASP A 176 -15.86 -7.66 -11.68
CA ASP A 176 -16.89 -8.59 -11.21
C ASP A 176 -17.84 -8.89 -12.35
N ARG A 177 -17.52 -9.89 -13.17
CA ARG A 177 -18.29 -10.31 -14.36
C ARG A 177 -19.18 -11.49 -14.08
N ASP A 178 -18.71 -12.45 -13.27
CA ASP A 178 -19.42 -13.69 -12.98
C ASP A 178 -19.11 -14.25 -11.58
N ALA A 179 -19.71 -15.39 -11.25
CA ALA A 179 -19.60 -16.01 -9.94
C ALA A 179 -18.16 -16.40 -9.53
N ASN A 180 -17.23 -16.52 -10.48
CA ASN A 180 -15.84 -16.91 -10.22
C ASN A 180 -14.98 -15.69 -9.83
N ASP A 181 -15.43 -14.47 -10.08
CA ASP A 181 -14.72 -13.23 -9.78
C ASP A 181 -14.82 -12.85 -8.29
N TRP A 182 -14.64 -13.84 -7.42
CA TRP A 182 -14.82 -13.69 -5.97
C TRP A 182 -13.92 -12.60 -5.36
N MET A 183 -12.65 -12.54 -5.78
CA MET A 183 -11.67 -11.54 -5.31
C MET A 183 -12.13 -10.13 -5.68
N SER A 184 -12.49 -9.91 -6.93
CA SER A 184 -12.99 -8.62 -7.43
C SER A 184 -14.25 -8.19 -6.69
N ARG A 185 -15.19 -9.12 -6.48
CA ARG A 185 -16.47 -8.85 -5.82
C ARG A 185 -16.33 -8.40 -4.38
N HIS A 186 -15.46 -9.04 -3.61
CA HIS A 186 -15.41 -8.86 -2.16
C HIS A 186 -14.26 -7.99 -1.66
N PHE A 187 -13.14 -7.92 -2.40
CA PHE A 187 -11.92 -7.29 -1.90
C PHE A 187 -11.24 -6.33 -2.86
N PHE A 188 -11.34 -6.50 -4.18
CA PHE A 188 -10.52 -5.70 -5.09
C PHE A 188 -11.27 -5.25 -6.36
N SER A 189 -12.43 -4.61 -6.19
CA SER A 189 -13.23 -4.12 -7.32
C SER A 189 -12.57 -2.94 -8.01
N GLY A 190 -12.49 -3.00 -9.34
CA GLY A 190 -12.06 -1.88 -10.17
C GLY A 190 -10.56 -1.61 -10.20
N GLY A 191 -9.76 -2.45 -9.52
CA GLY A 191 -8.31 -2.37 -9.57
C GLY A 191 -7.70 -3.06 -10.78
N ILE A 192 -6.37 -3.06 -10.84
CA ILE A 192 -5.57 -3.73 -11.86
C ILE A 192 -4.49 -4.58 -11.19
N MET A 193 -4.24 -5.77 -11.72
CA MET A 193 -2.95 -6.45 -11.56
C MET A 193 -2.04 -5.93 -12.66
N PRO A 194 -1.06 -5.08 -12.37
CA PRO A 194 -0.12 -4.62 -13.39
C PRO A 194 0.87 -5.73 -13.76
N SER A 195 1.45 -5.66 -14.95
CA SER A 195 2.67 -6.42 -15.22
C SER A 195 3.88 -5.68 -14.65
N LEU A 196 4.96 -6.44 -14.35
CA LEU A 196 6.23 -5.83 -13.93
C LEU A 196 6.79 -4.83 -14.95
N ASP A 197 6.46 -4.99 -16.22
CA ASP A 197 6.97 -4.14 -17.28
C ASP A 197 6.02 -2.98 -17.65
N LEU A 198 4.81 -2.93 -17.07
CA LEU A 198 3.84 -1.85 -17.36
C LEU A 198 4.45 -0.44 -17.19
N PRO A 199 5.21 -0.13 -16.13
CA PRO A 199 5.84 1.19 -15.98
C PRO A 199 6.84 1.55 -17.07
N LEU A 200 7.47 0.56 -17.73
CA LEU A 200 8.43 0.79 -18.82
C LEU A 200 7.79 1.41 -20.06
N PHE A 201 6.47 1.22 -20.23
CA PHE A 201 5.71 1.75 -21.37
C PHE A 201 5.14 3.15 -21.10
N ILE A 202 5.34 3.72 -19.91
CA ILE A 202 4.73 4.99 -19.48
C ILE A 202 5.84 5.92 -18.98
N GLN A 203 6.81 6.25 -19.83
CA GLN A 203 7.95 7.07 -19.46
C GLN A 203 7.94 8.47 -20.12
N ASN A 204 6.77 9.01 -20.47
CA ASN A 204 6.67 10.31 -21.14
C ASN A 204 7.06 11.48 -20.22
N HIS A 205 6.72 11.40 -18.94
CA HIS A 205 6.94 12.46 -17.94
C HIS A 205 8.02 12.09 -16.90
N LEU A 206 8.13 10.79 -16.62
CA LEU A 206 9.05 10.23 -15.65
C LEU A 206 9.87 9.12 -16.31
N ALA A 207 11.20 9.14 -16.14
CA ALA A 207 12.09 8.07 -16.57
C ALA A 207 12.40 7.13 -15.41
N ILE A 208 12.42 5.83 -15.67
CA ILE A 208 12.87 4.84 -14.68
C ILE A 208 14.40 4.97 -14.55
N ARG A 209 14.85 5.26 -13.32
CA ARG A 209 16.26 5.29 -12.96
C ARG A 209 16.74 3.93 -12.46
N ASP A 210 15.96 3.32 -11.52
CA ASP A 210 16.29 2.04 -10.92
C ASP A 210 15.03 1.18 -10.80
N ARG A 211 15.21 -0.14 -10.84
CA ARG A 211 14.14 -1.14 -10.68
C ARG A 211 14.64 -2.30 -9.84
N TRP A 212 13.81 -2.76 -8.91
CA TRP A 212 14.05 -3.96 -8.11
C TRP A 212 12.81 -4.83 -8.08
N VAL A 213 13.01 -6.10 -7.84
CA VAL A 213 11.91 -7.07 -7.71
C VAL A 213 12.09 -7.85 -6.42
N TRP A 214 11.01 -7.98 -5.67
CA TRP A 214 10.90 -8.93 -4.58
C TRP A 214 10.14 -10.16 -5.03
N ASN A 215 10.68 -11.34 -4.69
CA ASN A 215 10.02 -12.61 -4.94
C ASN A 215 8.67 -12.67 -4.19
N GLY A 216 7.66 -13.29 -4.80
CA GLY A 216 6.32 -13.42 -4.22
C GLY A 216 6.28 -14.15 -2.87
N ARG A 217 7.31 -14.95 -2.55
CA ARG A 217 7.44 -15.60 -1.23
C ARG A 217 7.44 -14.62 -0.06
N HIS A 218 7.85 -13.37 -0.28
CA HIS A 218 7.72 -12.32 0.74
C HIS A 218 6.26 -12.02 1.04
N TYR A 219 5.43 -11.94 0.01
CA TYR A 219 4.00 -11.68 0.19
C TYR A 219 3.25 -12.92 0.72
N GLU A 220 3.60 -14.13 0.26
CA GLU A 220 3.09 -15.38 0.84
C GLU A 220 3.28 -15.40 2.35
N LYS A 221 4.53 -15.20 2.83
CA LYS A 221 4.84 -15.17 4.26
C LYS A 221 4.05 -14.08 4.99
N THR A 222 3.91 -12.91 4.38
CA THR A 222 3.16 -11.78 4.95
C THR A 222 1.69 -12.13 5.12
N CYS A 223 1.03 -12.66 4.10
CA CYS A 223 -0.38 -13.07 4.17
C CYS A 223 -0.61 -14.20 5.17
N ASN A 224 0.29 -15.18 5.24
CA ASN A 224 0.23 -16.25 6.22
C ASN A 224 0.42 -15.74 7.67
N ALA A 225 1.28 -14.73 7.88
CA ALA A 225 1.42 -14.09 9.17
C ALA A 225 0.16 -13.32 9.58
N TRP A 226 -0.47 -12.59 8.66
CA TRP A 226 -1.76 -11.92 8.89
C TRP A 226 -2.85 -12.93 9.24
N LEU A 227 -2.96 -14.03 8.48
CA LEU A 227 -3.93 -15.09 8.75
C LEU A 227 -3.73 -15.69 10.14
N SER A 228 -2.49 -15.99 10.51
CA SER A 228 -2.14 -16.52 11.82
C SER A 228 -2.49 -15.56 12.96
N ASN A 229 -2.21 -14.25 12.79
CA ASN A 229 -2.56 -13.23 13.78
C ASN A 229 -4.09 -13.11 13.92
N MET A 230 -4.83 -13.04 12.80
CA MET A 230 -6.29 -13.01 12.79
C MET A 230 -6.86 -14.21 13.53
N ASP A 231 -6.40 -15.43 13.22
CA ASP A 231 -6.91 -16.65 13.84
C ASP A 231 -6.62 -16.71 15.35
N ARG A 232 -5.43 -16.25 15.78
CA ARG A 232 -5.09 -16.15 17.21
C ARG A 232 -5.94 -15.12 17.96
N SER A 233 -6.31 -14.04 17.30
CA SER A 233 -7.09 -12.95 17.88
C SER A 233 -8.60 -13.15 17.74
N ARG A 234 -9.04 -14.37 17.39
CA ARG A 234 -10.45 -14.64 17.06
C ARG A 234 -11.43 -14.23 18.16
N GLU A 235 -11.14 -14.55 19.41
CA GLU A 235 -12.05 -14.24 20.54
C GLU A 235 -12.22 -12.71 20.71
N GLU A 236 -11.13 -11.95 20.52
CA GLU A 236 -11.14 -10.50 20.62
C GLU A 236 -11.78 -9.81 19.42
N LEU A 237 -11.60 -10.40 18.21
CA LEU A 237 -12.13 -9.85 16.96
C LEU A 237 -13.60 -10.23 16.72
N TRP A 238 -14.12 -11.31 17.34
CA TRP A 238 -15.46 -11.77 17.06
C TRP A 238 -16.56 -10.74 17.34
N PRO A 239 -16.56 -10.04 18.50
CA PRO A 239 -17.53 -8.98 18.76
C PRO A 239 -17.47 -7.84 17.74
N LEU A 240 -16.26 -7.52 17.24
CA LEU A 240 -16.05 -6.52 16.22
C LEU A 240 -16.69 -6.92 14.89
N PHE A 241 -16.55 -8.21 14.50
CA PHE A 241 -17.18 -8.74 13.30
C PHE A 241 -18.71 -8.73 13.40
N GLU A 242 -19.26 -9.06 14.56
CA GLU A 242 -20.71 -8.97 14.80
C GLU A 242 -21.21 -7.52 14.73
N ALA A 243 -20.45 -6.57 15.27
CA ALA A 243 -20.80 -5.16 15.22
C ALA A 243 -20.71 -4.57 13.79
N THR A 244 -19.68 -4.97 13.01
CA THR A 244 -19.42 -4.44 11.66
C THR A 244 -20.35 -5.05 10.61
N TYR A 245 -20.54 -6.37 10.66
CA TYR A 245 -21.23 -7.12 9.59
C TYR A 245 -22.61 -7.63 10.00
N GLY A 246 -22.99 -7.51 11.28
CA GLY A 246 -24.18 -8.15 11.85
C GLY A 246 -23.95 -9.62 12.20
N ARG A 247 -24.68 -10.11 13.22
CA ARG A 247 -24.53 -11.49 13.75
C ARG A 247 -24.72 -12.57 12.68
N ASP A 248 -25.65 -12.37 11.76
CA ASP A 248 -25.97 -13.34 10.71
C ASP A 248 -24.85 -13.47 9.66
N PHE A 249 -24.06 -12.42 9.45
CA PHE A 249 -23.02 -12.38 8.44
C PHE A 249 -21.59 -12.43 9.02
N ALA A 250 -21.40 -12.25 10.31
CA ALA A 250 -20.09 -12.23 10.96
C ALA A 250 -19.24 -13.47 10.61
N ARG A 251 -19.86 -14.68 10.67
CA ARG A 251 -19.19 -15.93 10.30
C ARG A 251 -18.76 -15.98 8.83
N ALA A 252 -19.62 -15.51 7.95
CA ALA A 252 -19.32 -15.49 6.51
C ALA A 252 -18.15 -14.52 6.21
N TRP A 253 -18.16 -13.34 6.83
CA TRP A 253 -17.07 -12.37 6.66
C TRP A 253 -15.77 -12.81 7.31
N TRP A 254 -15.80 -13.46 8.48
CA TRP A 254 -14.64 -14.12 9.07
C TRP A 254 -13.98 -15.08 8.07
N MET A 255 -14.78 -15.95 7.46
CA MET A 255 -14.28 -16.91 6.46
C MET A 255 -13.80 -16.21 5.18
N ARG A 256 -14.45 -15.12 4.74
CA ARG A 256 -14.02 -14.34 3.57
C ARG A 256 -12.64 -13.73 3.79
N TRP A 257 -12.38 -13.14 4.95
CA TRP A 257 -11.06 -12.59 5.29
C TRP A 257 -9.98 -13.67 5.32
N ARG A 258 -10.29 -14.81 5.92
CA ARG A 258 -9.36 -15.95 5.91
C ARG A 258 -9.08 -16.44 4.49
N MET A 259 -10.10 -16.60 3.68
CA MET A 259 -9.97 -16.99 2.26
C MET A 259 -9.17 -15.96 1.46
N PHE A 260 -9.35 -14.68 1.74
CA PHE A 260 -8.59 -13.61 1.11
C PHE A 260 -7.08 -13.76 1.39
N PHE A 261 -6.69 -13.92 2.65
CA PHE A 261 -5.28 -14.10 3.00
C PHE A 261 -4.70 -15.40 2.44
N MET A 262 -5.46 -16.50 2.48
CA MET A 262 -5.04 -17.77 1.89
C MET A 262 -4.89 -17.68 0.37
N ALA A 263 -5.85 -17.07 -0.33
CA ALA A 263 -5.80 -16.92 -1.78
C ALA A 263 -4.61 -16.03 -2.22
N CYS A 264 -4.35 -14.94 -1.49
CA CYS A 264 -3.16 -14.11 -1.74
C CYS A 264 -1.86 -14.90 -1.47
N ALA A 265 -1.79 -15.66 -0.37
CA ALA A 265 -0.62 -16.47 -0.05
C ALA A 265 -0.33 -17.50 -1.16
N GLU A 266 -1.35 -18.26 -1.59
CA GLU A 266 -1.25 -19.23 -2.69
C GLU A 266 -0.81 -18.57 -4.00
N LEU A 267 -1.45 -17.44 -4.36
CA LEU A 267 -1.15 -16.72 -5.58
C LEU A 267 0.33 -16.29 -5.62
N PHE A 268 0.80 -15.62 -4.57
CA PHE A 268 2.16 -15.13 -4.52
C PHE A 268 3.21 -16.24 -4.29
N ALA A 269 2.82 -17.41 -3.74
CA ALA A 269 3.68 -18.58 -3.62
C ALA A 269 3.87 -19.34 -4.95
N TYR A 270 2.93 -19.17 -5.89
CA TYR A 270 2.90 -19.93 -7.13
C TYR A 270 4.23 -19.83 -7.89
N ASN A 271 4.66 -20.94 -8.49
CA ASN A 271 5.93 -21.04 -9.24
C ASN A 271 7.13 -20.51 -8.43
N ASP A 272 7.20 -20.89 -7.15
CA ASP A 272 8.25 -20.46 -6.22
C ASP A 272 8.38 -18.93 -6.10
N GLY A 273 7.24 -18.23 -6.18
CA GLY A 273 7.14 -16.77 -6.08
C GLY A 273 7.65 -16.02 -7.30
N GLN A 274 7.77 -16.69 -8.45
CA GLN A 274 8.32 -16.11 -9.68
C GLN A 274 7.25 -15.69 -10.70
N GLU A 275 5.96 -15.80 -10.34
CA GLU A 275 4.87 -15.43 -11.24
C GLU A 275 4.18 -14.14 -10.80
N TRP A 276 3.73 -14.07 -9.55
CA TRP A 276 3.25 -12.86 -8.89
C TRP A 276 4.29 -12.39 -7.88
N MET A 277 4.67 -11.13 -7.94
CA MET A 277 5.78 -10.58 -7.19
C MET A 277 5.58 -9.10 -6.89
N VAL A 278 6.56 -8.44 -6.30
CA VAL A 278 6.51 -7.02 -5.99
C VAL A 278 7.59 -6.29 -6.77
N GLY A 279 7.19 -5.26 -7.51
CA GLY A 279 8.09 -4.36 -8.22
C GLY A 279 8.32 -3.07 -7.45
N HIS A 280 9.58 -2.66 -7.36
CA HIS A 280 9.97 -1.33 -6.92
C HIS A 280 10.60 -0.58 -8.08
N TYR A 281 10.23 0.69 -8.21
CA TYR A 281 10.71 1.57 -9.26
C TYR A 281 11.11 2.92 -8.65
N LEU A 282 12.25 3.41 -9.03
CA LEU A 282 12.66 4.78 -8.75
C LEU A 282 12.66 5.55 -10.07
N PHE A 283 11.91 6.64 -10.09
CA PHE A 283 11.78 7.50 -11.25
C PHE A 283 12.42 8.86 -10.99
N GLU A 284 12.83 9.50 -12.07
CA GLU A 284 13.22 10.91 -12.13
C GLU A 284 12.43 11.62 -13.24
N LYS A 285 12.39 12.96 -13.17
CA LYS A 285 11.75 13.74 -14.25
C LYS A 285 12.49 13.50 -15.57
N GLN A 286 11.73 13.41 -16.66
CA GLN A 286 12.34 13.42 -17.98
C GLN A 286 13.09 14.73 -18.22
N PRO A 287 14.35 14.70 -18.69
CA PRO A 287 15.07 15.90 -19.05
C PRO A 287 14.35 16.69 -20.13
N GLY A 288 14.05 17.95 -19.89
CA GLY A 288 13.53 18.88 -20.90
C GLY A 288 11.99 19.01 -20.94
N LEU A 289 11.29 18.51 -19.91
CA LEU A 289 9.89 18.83 -19.66
C LEU A 289 9.71 19.90 -18.60
#